data_4c8dc877f8324dc01f948870687953f2
#
_entry.id   4c8dc877f8324dc01f948870687953f2
#
_cell.length_a   1.000
_cell.length_b   1.000
_cell.length_c   1.000
_cell.angle_alpha   90.00
_cell.angle_beta   90.00
_cell.angle_gamma   90.00
#
_symmetry.space_group_name_H-M   'P 1'
#
loop_
_entity.id
_entity.type
_entity.pdbx_description
1 polymer ?
#
loop_
_entity_poly.entity_id
_entity_poly.type
_entity_poly.pdbx_seq_one_letter_code
_entity_poly.pdbx_strand_id
1 'polypeptide(L)'
;MEEKVAEKSIIEPHWLEWSRHRFAAIPSGYRDWLLDEGSLTRRVMLACADRQFRVRLLHQGWLRPLYSEGRVLRLRRGGMTLIREVELVCDQTPWVFARTVIPATSLKGSARRLKRLGEKPLGAVLFSHSKLRRGITQVARLSPRHPLYDAATVHVAAKPNELWGRRTLFYLSGRPILVNEIFLPDIPQVGGR
;
A
#
# COMPACT_ATOMS: atom_id res chain seq x y z
N MET A 1 7.78 -28.17 -29.46
CA MET A 1 6.44 -28.11 -28.83
C MET A 1 6.55 -27.03 -27.80
N GLU A 2 6.29 -25.79 -28.24
CA GLU A 2 6.36 -24.59 -27.38
C GLU A 2 5.13 -24.56 -26.47
N GLU A 3 5.39 -24.70 -25.19
CA GLU A 3 4.37 -24.57 -24.15
C GLU A 3 3.93 -23.11 -24.09
N LYS A 4 2.77 -22.84 -24.65
CA LYS A 4 2.10 -21.52 -24.60
C LYS A 4 1.80 -21.24 -23.11
N VAL A 5 2.69 -20.49 -22.44
CA VAL A 5 2.39 -19.92 -21.13
C VAL A 5 1.12 -19.08 -21.28
N ALA A 6 0.03 -19.59 -20.76
CA ALA A 6 -1.25 -18.88 -20.75
C ALA A 6 -1.03 -17.55 -20.06
N GLU A 7 -1.16 -16.47 -20.81
CA GLU A 7 -1.12 -15.08 -20.31
C GLU A 7 -2.24 -14.95 -19.28
N LYS A 8 -1.86 -15.02 -17.99
CA LYS A 8 -2.80 -14.88 -16.88
C LYS A 8 -3.42 -13.50 -17.02
N SER A 9 -4.69 -13.44 -17.39
CA SER A 9 -5.44 -12.19 -17.44
C SER A 9 -5.29 -11.47 -16.10
N ILE A 10 -4.57 -10.35 -16.12
CA ILE A 10 -4.30 -9.55 -14.93
C ILE A 10 -5.59 -8.81 -14.59
N ILE A 11 -6.23 -9.22 -13.51
CA ILE A 11 -7.43 -8.56 -12.97
C ILE A 11 -6.98 -7.65 -11.84
N GLU A 12 -7.15 -6.35 -12.01
CA GLU A 12 -6.85 -5.39 -10.96
C GLU A 12 -7.97 -5.37 -9.89
N PRO A 13 -7.63 -5.06 -8.62
CA PRO A 13 -8.60 -4.96 -7.55
C PRO A 13 -9.67 -3.90 -7.85
N HIS A 14 -10.92 -4.19 -7.49
CA HIS A 14 -12.00 -3.22 -7.57
C HIS A 14 -11.95 -2.29 -6.36
N TRP A 15 -11.32 -1.14 -6.53
CA TRP A 15 -11.17 -0.12 -5.50
C TRP A 15 -12.43 0.73 -5.37
N LEU A 16 -13.01 0.74 -4.17
CA LEU A 16 -14.22 1.50 -3.84
C LEU A 16 -13.88 2.62 -2.86
N GLU A 17 -14.43 3.80 -3.11
CA GLU A 17 -14.35 4.89 -2.14
C GLU A 17 -15.04 4.52 -0.84
N TRP A 18 -14.43 4.91 0.28
CA TRP A 18 -14.98 4.67 1.59
C TRP A 18 -16.35 5.34 1.74
N SER A 19 -17.36 4.54 2.08
CA SER A 19 -18.63 5.05 2.59
C SER A 19 -19.19 4.08 3.64
N ARG A 20 -19.76 4.61 4.72
CA ARG A 20 -20.24 3.80 5.87
C ARG A 20 -21.23 2.70 5.47
N HIS A 21 -21.99 2.90 4.39
CA HIS A 21 -23.06 1.97 3.97
C HIS A 21 -22.57 0.77 3.13
N ARG A 22 -21.35 0.77 2.61
CA ARG A 22 -20.86 -0.28 1.69
C ARG A 22 -20.01 -1.36 2.34
N PHE A 23 -19.71 -1.25 3.64
CA PHE A 23 -18.67 -2.07 4.27
C PHE A 23 -19.15 -3.05 5.35
N ALA A 24 -20.40 -3.45 5.30
CA ALA A 24 -20.87 -4.60 6.10
C ALA A 24 -20.05 -5.88 5.83
N ALA A 25 -19.47 -6.01 4.62
CA ALA A 25 -18.66 -7.14 4.19
C ALA A 25 -17.20 -7.13 4.72
N ILE A 26 -16.71 -6.01 5.28
CA ILE A 26 -15.36 -5.99 5.84
C ILE A 26 -15.35 -6.71 7.18
N PRO A 27 -14.50 -7.74 7.36
CA PRO A 27 -14.33 -8.39 8.65
C PRO A 27 -13.99 -7.37 9.74
N SER A 28 -14.61 -7.50 10.92
CA SER A 28 -14.47 -6.53 12.02
C SER A 28 -13.01 -6.25 12.37
N GLY A 29 -12.17 -7.28 12.38
CA GLY A 29 -10.74 -7.16 12.70
C GLY A 29 -9.92 -6.27 11.77
N TYR A 30 -10.37 -6.05 10.53
CA TYR A 30 -9.69 -5.18 9.58
C TYR A 30 -10.25 -3.76 9.53
N ARG A 31 -11.45 -3.53 10.06
CA ARG A 31 -12.12 -2.21 9.97
C ARG A 31 -11.27 -1.09 10.51
N ASP A 32 -10.76 -1.26 11.71
CA ASP A 32 -9.96 -0.22 12.37
C ASP A 32 -8.66 0.09 11.62
N TRP A 33 -8.04 -0.91 11.01
CA TRP A 33 -6.84 -0.73 10.19
C TRP A 33 -7.13 0.00 8.89
N LEU A 34 -8.20 -0.39 8.22
CA LEU A 34 -8.62 0.18 6.93
C LEU A 34 -9.09 1.63 7.06
N LEU A 35 -9.72 1.97 8.20
CA LEU A 35 -10.36 3.27 8.43
C LEU A 35 -9.49 4.27 9.20
N ASP A 36 -8.33 3.84 9.70
CA ASP A 36 -7.43 4.73 10.39
C ASP A 36 -6.92 5.84 9.47
N GLU A 37 -7.17 7.09 9.84
CA GLU A 37 -6.70 8.26 9.11
C GLU A 37 -5.30 8.70 9.54
N GLY A 38 -4.73 8.09 10.56
CA GLY A 38 -3.41 8.38 11.08
C GLY A 38 -2.26 7.83 10.24
N SER A 39 -1.09 7.83 10.83
CA SER A 39 0.10 7.17 10.27
C SER A 39 0.05 5.67 10.52
N LEU A 40 -0.17 4.88 9.46
CA LEU A 40 -0.18 3.42 9.58
C LEU A 40 1.12 2.88 10.20
N THR A 41 2.27 3.39 9.78
CA THR A 41 3.55 2.98 10.36
C THR A 41 3.57 3.16 11.88
N ARG A 42 3.12 4.34 12.38
CA ARG A 42 3.05 4.60 13.81
C ARG A 42 2.10 3.64 14.51
N ARG A 43 0.95 3.36 13.91
CA ARG A 43 -0.03 2.42 14.47
C ARG A 43 0.53 1.00 14.54
N VAL A 44 1.21 0.52 13.49
CA VAL A 44 1.87 -0.78 13.47
C VAL A 44 2.96 -0.85 14.54
N MET A 45 3.78 0.20 14.69
CA MET A 45 4.80 0.28 15.74
C MET A 45 4.19 0.15 17.15
N LEU A 46 3.10 0.88 17.42
CA LEU A 46 2.39 0.79 18.71
C LEU A 46 1.79 -0.59 18.93
N ALA A 47 1.22 -1.21 17.92
CA ALA A 47 0.66 -2.57 18.01
C ALA A 47 1.75 -3.65 18.12
N CYS A 48 2.96 -3.38 17.60
CA CYS A 48 4.11 -4.26 17.77
C CYS A 48 4.65 -4.25 19.21
N ALA A 49 4.33 -3.20 19.98
CA ALA A 49 4.71 -3.02 21.39
C ALA A 49 6.22 -3.19 21.64
N ASP A 50 6.61 -4.08 22.56
CA ASP A 50 8.02 -4.32 22.94
C ASP A 50 8.79 -5.21 21.94
N ARG A 51 8.12 -5.65 20.87
CA ARG A 51 8.74 -6.45 19.80
C ARG A 51 9.49 -5.56 18.81
N GLN A 52 10.37 -6.16 18.01
CA GLN A 52 11.19 -5.43 17.08
C GLN A 52 10.41 -5.04 15.81
N PHE A 53 10.06 -3.75 15.66
CA PHE A 53 9.52 -3.21 14.43
C PHE A 53 10.63 -2.89 13.42
N ARG A 54 10.41 -3.23 12.15
CA ARG A 54 11.28 -2.81 11.04
C ARG A 54 10.50 -2.62 9.74
N VAL A 55 11.08 -1.84 8.84
CA VAL A 55 10.64 -1.73 7.46
C VAL A 55 11.58 -2.57 6.61
N ARG A 56 11.07 -3.56 5.92
CA ARG A 56 11.80 -4.38 4.96
C ARG A 56 11.56 -3.84 3.56
N LEU A 57 12.61 -3.37 2.88
CA LEU A 57 12.53 -2.93 1.50
C LEU A 57 12.52 -4.16 0.58
N LEU A 58 11.48 -4.29 -0.24
CA LEU A 58 11.35 -5.34 -1.26
C LEU A 58 11.81 -4.83 -2.63
N HIS A 59 11.36 -3.64 -2.99
CA HIS A 59 11.71 -3.02 -4.28
C HIS A 59 11.70 -1.49 -4.17
N GLN A 60 12.62 -0.85 -4.87
CA GLN A 60 12.57 0.58 -5.14
C GLN A 60 13.21 0.88 -6.50
N GLY A 61 12.42 1.35 -7.44
CA GLY A 61 12.87 1.59 -8.81
C GLY A 61 11.85 2.29 -9.68
N TRP A 62 12.29 2.62 -10.91
CA TRP A 62 11.43 3.24 -11.92
C TRP A 62 10.68 2.16 -12.69
N LEU A 63 9.37 2.14 -12.54
CA LEU A 63 8.49 1.19 -13.21
C LEU A 63 7.23 1.88 -13.74
N ARG A 64 6.52 1.18 -14.61
CA ARG A 64 5.15 1.57 -14.98
C ARG A 64 4.20 1.22 -13.85
N PRO A 65 3.28 2.12 -13.48
CA PRO A 65 2.25 1.81 -12.51
C PRO A 65 1.24 0.81 -13.07
N LEU A 66 0.47 0.17 -12.19
CA LEU A 66 -0.72 -0.55 -12.57
C LEU A 66 -1.72 0.40 -13.24
N TYR A 67 -2.61 -0.13 -14.08
CA TYR A 67 -3.57 0.69 -14.80
C TYR A 67 -4.44 1.54 -13.87
N SER A 68 -4.98 0.95 -12.81
CA SER A 68 -5.79 1.66 -11.82
C SER A 68 -5.00 2.71 -11.02
N GLU A 69 -3.70 2.46 -10.76
CA GLU A 69 -2.81 3.43 -10.12
C GLU A 69 -2.59 4.65 -11.02
N GLY A 70 -2.31 4.39 -12.30
CA GLY A 70 -2.14 5.45 -13.30
C GLY A 70 -3.37 6.32 -13.47
N ARG A 71 -4.58 5.72 -13.43
CA ARG A 71 -5.86 6.45 -13.47
C ARG A 71 -6.05 7.38 -12.29
N VAL A 72 -5.84 6.87 -11.07
CA VAL A 72 -5.98 7.68 -9.83
C VAL A 72 -4.98 8.84 -9.81
N LEU A 73 -3.75 8.58 -10.26
CA LEU A 73 -2.69 9.59 -10.35
C LEU A 73 -2.86 10.53 -11.56
N ARG A 74 -3.86 10.29 -12.43
CA ARG A 74 -4.10 11.03 -13.68
C ARG A 74 -2.86 11.10 -14.58
N LEU A 75 -2.15 9.98 -14.69
CA LEU A 75 -0.96 9.90 -15.51
C LEU A 75 -1.30 9.79 -17.00
N ARG A 76 -0.49 10.40 -17.85
CA ARG A 76 -0.51 10.15 -19.28
C ARG A 76 -0.05 8.71 -19.55
N ARG A 77 -0.54 8.10 -20.64
CA ARG A 77 -0.09 6.75 -21.06
C ARG A 77 1.44 6.72 -21.15
N GLY A 78 2.06 5.69 -20.60
CA GLY A 78 3.52 5.50 -20.59
C GLY A 78 4.28 6.29 -19.52
N GLY A 79 3.59 7.05 -18.67
CA GLY A 79 4.24 7.80 -17.57
C GLY A 79 4.98 6.88 -16.62
N MET A 80 6.28 7.17 -16.40
CA MET A 80 7.12 6.44 -15.45
C MET A 80 6.90 6.95 -14.03
N THR A 81 6.93 6.03 -13.08
CA THR A 81 6.80 6.32 -11.65
C THR A 81 7.93 5.69 -10.87
N LEU A 82 8.33 6.34 -9.80
CA LEU A 82 9.13 5.68 -8.77
C LEU A 82 8.19 4.80 -7.95
N ILE A 83 8.42 3.51 -8.00
CA ILE A 83 7.69 2.52 -7.20
C ILE A 83 8.58 2.07 -6.07
N ARG A 84 8.01 2.05 -4.86
CA ARG A 84 8.67 1.53 -3.68
C ARG A 84 7.72 0.55 -2.99
N GLU A 85 8.19 -0.67 -2.79
CA GLU A 85 7.48 -1.74 -2.11
C GLU A 85 8.21 -2.13 -0.85
N VAL A 86 7.49 -2.21 0.25
CA VAL A 86 8.01 -2.56 1.56
C VAL A 86 7.06 -3.44 2.33
N GLU A 87 7.58 -4.14 3.29
CA GLU A 87 6.81 -4.74 4.37
C GLU A 87 7.05 -3.99 5.69
N LEU A 88 5.98 -3.82 6.46
CA LEU A 88 6.05 -3.44 7.86
C LEU A 88 6.05 -4.74 8.67
N VAL A 89 7.18 -5.01 9.33
CA VAL A 89 7.47 -6.30 9.95
C VAL A 89 7.57 -6.12 11.47
N CYS A 90 6.90 -7.01 12.21
CA CYS A 90 7.04 -7.14 13.65
C CYS A 90 7.77 -8.44 13.96
N ASP A 91 8.96 -8.36 14.56
CA ASP A 91 9.95 -9.42 14.66
C ASP A 91 10.33 -9.97 13.27
N GLN A 92 9.86 -11.16 12.92
CA GLN A 92 10.09 -11.76 11.61
C GLN A 92 8.82 -11.78 10.73
N THR A 93 7.67 -11.41 11.31
CA THR A 93 6.36 -11.57 10.69
C THR A 93 5.92 -10.29 10.00
N PRO A 94 5.66 -10.31 8.68
CA PRO A 94 5.13 -9.17 7.96
C PRO A 94 3.65 -8.98 8.29
N TRP A 95 3.27 -7.75 8.66
CA TRP A 95 1.89 -7.39 8.98
C TRP A 95 1.22 -6.56 7.91
N VAL A 96 2.00 -5.78 7.18
CA VAL A 96 1.51 -4.93 6.10
C VAL A 96 2.49 -4.97 4.94
N PHE A 97 1.98 -5.15 3.74
CA PHE A 97 2.68 -4.80 2.51
C PHE A 97 2.25 -3.40 2.07
N ALA A 98 3.20 -2.55 1.74
CA ALA A 98 2.92 -1.20 1.26
C ALA A 98 3.63 -0.92 -0.07
N ARG A 99 2.86 -0.47 -1.06
CA ARG A 99 3.35 -0.03 -2.36
C ARG A 99 3.07 1.45 -2.59
N THR A 100 4.13 2.22 -2.68
CA THR A 100 4.08 3.66 -2.96
C THR A 100 4.37 3.92 -4.42
N VAL A 101 3.51 4.70 -5.07
CA VAL A 101 3.64 5.08 -6.48
C VAL A 101 3.78 6.59 -6.58
N ILE A 102 4.93 7.05 -7.05
CA ILE A 102 5.28 8.47 -7.10
C ILE A 102 5.56 8.87 -8.54
N PRO A 103 4.72 9.69 -9.17
CA PRO A 103 5.00 10.22 -10.50
C PRO A 103 6.34 10.96 -10.55
N ALA A 104 7.08 10.85 -11.65
CA ALA A 104 8.32 11.59 -11.86
C ALA A 104 8.14 13.09 -11.65
N THR A 105 6.98 13.63 -12.05
CA THR A 105 6.60 15.04 -11.87
C THR A 105 6.40 15.43 -10.41
N SER A 106 6.14 14.48 -9.51
CA SER A 106 5.96 14.71 -8.08
C SER A 106 7.30 14.77 -7.32
N LEU A 107 8.38 14.27 -7.89
CA LEU A 107 9.71 14.21 -7.27
C LEU A 107 10.51 15.52 -7.43
N LYS A 108 9.90 16.65 -7.06
CA LYS A 108 10.53 17.98 -7.10
C LYS A 108 10.64 18.55 -5.68
N GLY A 109 11.57 19.50 -5.48
CA GLY A 109 11.79 20.14 -4.19
C GLY A 109 12.11 19.13 -3.09
N SER A 110 11.44 19.27 -1.95
CA SER A 110 11.61 18.39 -0.78
C SER A 110 11.23 16.93 -1.04
N ALA A 111 10.32 16.66 -2.00
CA ALA A 111 9.93 15.31 -2.38
C ALA A 111 11.06 14.49 -3.03
N ARG A 112 12.16 15.13 -3.47
CA ARG A 112 13.34 14.40 -3.97
C ARG A 112 13.92 13.43 -2.95
N ARG A 113 13.74 13.68 -1.64
CA ARG A 113 14.19 12.77 -0.57
C ARG A 113 13.53 11.40 -0.64
N LEU A 114 12.33 11.30 -1.23
CA LEU A 114 11.62 10.02 -1.40
C LEU A 114 12.37 9.05 -2.33
N LYS A 115 13.25 9.54 -3.21
CA LYS A 115 14.13 8.70 -4.05
C LYS A 115 15.16 7.89 -3.24
N ARG A 116 15.48 8.33 -2.02
CA ARG A 116 16.52 7.74 -1.17
C ARG A 116 15.95 7.27 0.15
N LEU A 117 14.66 6.90 0.17
CA LEU A 117 13.99 6.52 1.41
C LEU A 117 14.50 5.19 1.95
N GLY A 118 14.81 4.22 1.07
CA GLY A 118 15.30 2.91 1.48
C GLY A 118 14.34 2.26 2.49
N GLU A 119 14.85 1.82 3.62
CA GLU A 119 14.08 1.20 4.71
C GLU A 119 13.46 2.21 5.69
N LYS A 120 13.61 3.51 5.45
CA LYS A 120 13.00 4.52 6.32
C LYS A 120 11.48 4.54 6.15
N PRO A 121 10.70 4.70 7.23
CA PRO A 121 9.26 4.82 7.15
C PRO A 121 8.82 6.01 6.27
N LEU A 122 7.98 5.75 5.26
CA LEU A 122 7.43 6.81 4.41
C LEU A 122 6.63 7.83 5.22
N GLY A 123 5.82 7.33 6.17
CA GLY A 123 4.99 8.18 7.02
C GLY A 123 5.78 9.26 7.76
N ALA A 124 6.98 8.94 8.26
CA ALA A 124 7.83 9.93 8.94
C ALA A 124 8.19 11.11 8.03
N VAL A 125 8.40 10.85 6.72
CA VAL A 125 8.72 11.90 5.76
C VAL A 125 7.46 12.64 5.29
N LEU A 126 6.35 11.94 5.06
CA LEU A 126 5.12 12.57 4.58
C LEU A 126 4.48 13.44 5.68
N PHE A 127 4.29 12.87 6.89
CA PHE A 127 3.58 13.56 7.97
C PHE A 127 4.40 14.66 8.66
N SER A 128 5.72 14.72 8.45
CA SER A 128 6.52 15.87 8.87
C SER A 128 6.35 17.12 7.99
N HIS A 129 5.66 16.98 6.85
CA HIS A 129 5.46 18.08 5.91
C HIS A 129 4.17 18.84 6.19
N SER A 130 4.27 20.13 6.52
CA SER A 130 3.10 21.03 6.75
C SER A 130 2.19 21.17 5.52
N LYS A 131 2.69 20.93 4.32
CA LYS A 131 1.94 21.00 3.05
C LYS A 131 1.44 19.64 2.56
N LEU A 132 1.37 18.64 3.44
CA LEU A 132 0.75 17.36 3.14
C LEU A 132 -0.77 17.49 3.20
N ARG A 133 -1.48 17.04 2.17
CA ARG A 133 -2.93 16.88 2.20
C ARG A 133 -3.29 15.44 1.84
N ARG A 134 -4.25 14.89 2.55
CA ARG A 134 -4.87 13.61 2.22
C ARG A 134 -5.99 13.86 1.21
N GLY A 135 -6.04 13.07 0.14
CA GLY A 135 -7.12 13.04 -0.83
C GLY A 135 -8.05 11.85 -0.59
N ILE A 136 -8.49 11.23 -1.69
CA ILE A 136 -9.37 10.06 -1.63
C ILE A 136 -8.69 8.87 -0.95
N THR A 137 -9.48 8.15 -0.16
CA THR A 137 -9.12 6.82 0.37
C THR A 137 -10.11 5.82 -0.20
N GLN A 138 -9.58 4.72 -0.73
CA GLN A 138 -10.35 3.64 -1.30
C GLN A 138 -9.93 2.33 -0.65
N VAL A 139 -10.84 1.36 -0.60
CA VAL A 139 -10.57 0.02 -0.08
C VAL A 139 -10.90 -1.03 -1.14
N ALA A 140 -10.24 -2.15 -1.07
CA ALA A 140 -10.49 -3.28 -1.94
C ALA A 140 -10.24 -4.61 -1.23
N ARG A 141 -10.92 -5.63 -1.72
CA ARG A 141 -10.61 -7.03 -1.45
C ARG A 141 -9.73 -7.54 -2.59
N LEU A 142 -8.62 -8.18 -2.24
CA LEU A 142 -7.67 -8.76 -3.17
C LEU A 142 -7.75 -10.28 -3.12
N SER A 143 -7.66 -10.92 -4.26
CA SER A 143 -7.59 -12.36 -4.41
C SER A 143 -6.31 -12.77 -5.17
N PRO A 144 -5.93 -14.06 -5.24
CA PRO A 144 -4.74 -14.54 -5.95
C PRO A 144 -4.64 -14.19 -7.44
N ARG A 145 -5.66 -13.54 -8.01
CA ARG A 145 -5.64 -13.05 -9.40
C ARG A 145 -5.25 -11.57 -9.52
N HIS A 146 -5.01 -10.90 -8.41
CA HIS A 146 -4.64 -9.50 -8.39
C HIS A 146 -3.12 -9.30 -8.31
N PRO A 147 -2.49 -8.41 -9.11
CA PRO A 147 -1.05 -8.21 -9.10
C PRO A 147 -0.48 -7.85 -7.73
N LEU A 148 -1.22 -7.06 -6.95
CA LEU A 148 -0.80 -6.68 -5.60
C LEU A 148 -0.89 -7.82 -4.60
N TYR A 149 -1.69 -8.85 -4.86
CA TYR A 149 -1.79 -10.02 -3.99
C TYR A 149 -0.47 -10.81 -4.02
N ASP A 150 0.04 -11.10 -5.21
CA ASP A 150 1.28 -11.88 -5.36
C ASP A 150 2.46 -11.13 -4.71
N ALA A 151 2.58 -9.82 -4.94
CA ALA A 151 3.61 -8.99 -4.32
C ALA A 151 3.48 -8.95 -2.79
N ALA A 152 2.25 -8.86 -2.26
CA ALA A 152 2.01 -8.78 -0.83
C ALA A 152 2.24 -10.11 -0.10
N THR A 153 2.16 -11.25 -0.79
CA THR A 153 2.25 -12.58 -0.17
C THR A 153 3.61 -13.28 -0.35
N VAL A 154 4.62 -12.56 -0.81
CA VAL A 154 5.97 -13.15 -1.03
C VAL A 154 6.54 -13.82 0.22
N HIS A 155 6.36 -13.20 1.39
CA HIS A 155 6.86 -13.70 2.67
C HIS A 155 5.76 -14.19 3.61
N VAL A 156 4.56 -14.46 3.09
CA VAL A 156 3.45 -15.03 3.87
C VAL A 156 3.50 -16.55 3.74
N ALA A 157 3.65 -17.25 4.87
CA ALA A 157 3.84 -18.70 4.89
C ALA A 157 2.61 -19.45 4.34
N ALA A 158 1.41 -19.08 4.80
CA ALA A 158 0.15 -19.63 4.33
C ALA A 158 -0.64 -18.54 3.60
N LYS A 159 -0.66 -18.61 2.26
CA LYS A 159 -1.34 -17.62 1.44
C LYS A 159 -2.85 -17.68 1.65
N PRO A 160 -3.51 -16.61 2.12
CA PRO A 160 -4.95 -16.60 2.35
C PRO A 160 -5.71 -16.54 1.03
N ASN A 161 -6.98 -16.94 1.04
CA ASN A 161 -7.82 -16.82 -0.16
C ASN A 161 -8.13 -15.37 -0.55
N GLU A 162 -8.04 -14.45 0.41
CA GLU A 162 -8.28 -13.02 0.20
C GLU A 162 -7.45 -12.18 1.17
N LEU A 163 -7.17 -10.95 0.74
CA LEU A 163 -6.56 -9.91 1.56
C LEU A 163 -7.41 -8.65 1.47
N TRP A 164 -7.33 -7.82 2.49
CA TRP A 164 -7.91 -6.49 2.47
C TRP A 164 -6.83 -5.43 2.33
N GLY A 165 -7.13 -4.41 1.55
CA GLY A 165 -6.22 -3.30 1.35
C GLY A 165 -6.93 -1.98 1.26
N ARG A 166 -6.20 -0.93 1.56
CA ARG A 166 -6.60 0.45 1.27
C ARG A 166 -5.58 1.12 0.38
N ARG A 167 -6.01 2.09 -0.38
CA ARG A 167 -5.10 3.01 -1.05
C ARG A 167 -5.51 4.45 -0.77
N THR A 168 -4.53 5.28 -0.52
CA THR A 168 -4.74 6.70 -0.22
C THR A 168 -3.94 7.56 -1.18
N LEU A 169 -4.63 8.54 -1.78
CA LEU A 169 -3.99 9.56 -2.58
C LEU A 169 -3.56 10.71 -1.67
N PHE A 170 -2.27 10.95 -1.58
CA PHE A 170 -1.70 12.09 -0.88
C PHE A 170 -1.25 13.16 -1.86
N TYR A 171 -1.28 14.42 -1.42
CA TYR A 171 -0.72 15.54 -2.16
C TYR A 171 0.36 16.21 -1.31
N LEU A 172 1.62 16.11 -1.75
CA LEU A 172 2.74 16.79 -1.13
C LEU A 172 3.06 18.05 -1.93
N SER A 173 2.81 19.22 -1.35
CA SER A 173 2.91 20.51 -2.06
C SER A 173 2.13 20.52 -3.38
N GLY A 174 0.90 20.00 -3.37
CA GLY A 174 0.01 19.90 -4.52
C GLY A 174 0.33 18.76 -5.51
N ARG A 175 1.35 17.93 -5.27
CA ARG A 175 1.80 16.85 -6.16
C ARG A 175 1.33 15.49 -5.65
N PRO A 176 0.73 14.64 -6.50
CA PRO A 176 0.13 13.40 -6.07
C PRO A 176 1.18 12.32 -5.75
N ILE A 177 0.89 11.54 -4.72
CA ILE A 177 1.58 10.31 -4.32
C ILE A 177 0.49 9.32 -3.94
N LEU A 178 0.52 8.12 -4.51
CA LEU A 178 -0.43 7.06 -4.16
C LEU A 178 0.27 6.04 -3.26
N VAL A 179 -0.41 5.67 -2.18
CA VAL A 179 0.06 4.62 -1.26
C VAL A 179 -1.00 3.54 -1.18
N ASN A 180 -0.64 2.33 -1.59
CA ASN A 180 -1.43 1.12 -1.39
C ASN A 180 -0.90 0.40 -0.15
N GLU A 181 -1.77 -0.02 0.75
CA GLU A 181 -1.47 -0.71 2.00
C GLU A 181 -2.32 -1.97 2.06
N ILE A 182 -1.69 -3.14 2.04
CA ILE A 182 -2.35 -4.45 2.06
C ILE A 182 -2.08 -5.08 3.42
N PHE A 183 -3.15 -5.41 4.13
CA PHE A 183 -3.09 -5.98 5.47
C PHE A 183 -2.93 -7.49 5.37
N LEU A 184 -1.88 -8.02 6.01
CA LEU A 184 -1.52 -9.43 5.97
C LEU A 184 -2.20 -10.20 7.12
N PRO A 185 -2.30 -11.54 7.03
CA PRO A 185 -3.08 -12.33 7.97
C PRO A 185 -2.68 -12.16 9.44
N ASP A 186 -1.37 -11.99 9.69
CA ASP A 186 -0.80 -11.93 11.04
C ASP A 186 -0.91 -10.55 11.70
N ILE A 187 -1.53 -9.57 11.02
CA ILE A 187 -1.76 -8.27 11.67
C ILE A 187 -2.73 -8.45 12.84
N PRO A 188 -2.46 -7.86 14.02
CA PRO A 188 -3.35 -8.00 15.16
C PRO A 188 -4.76 -7.54 14.84
N GLN A 189 -5.74 -8.42 15.09
CA GLN A 189 -7.15 -8.07 14.92
C GLN A 189 -7.56 -7.12 16.05
N VAL A 190 -8.01 -5.91 15.69
CA VAL A 190 -8.50 -4.92 16.64
C VAL A 190 -10.01 -5.01 16.70
N GLY A 191 -10.54 -5.38 17.87
CA GLY A 191 -11.99 -5.30 18.11
C GLY A 191 -12.75 -6.60 17.94
N GLY A 192 -12.80 -7.34 19.01
CA GLY A 192 -13.77 -8.38 19.34
C GLY A 192 -14.04 -8.28 20.83
N ARG A 193 -14.65 -7.18 21.26
CA ARG A 193 -15.39 -7.12 22.54
C ARG A 193 -16.84 -6.81 22.25
#